data_aac75ebe87fb4a29fa1cae534917d32f
#
_entry.id   aac75ebe87fb4a29fa1cae534917d32f
#
_cell.length_a   1.000
_cell.length_b   1.000
_cell.length_c   1.000
_cell.angle_alpha   90.00
_cell.angle_beta   90.00
_cell.angle_gamma   90.00
#
_symmetry.space_group_name_H-M   'P 1'
#
loop_
_entity.id
_entity.type
_entity.pdbx_description
1 polymer ?
#
loop_
_entity_poly.entity_id
_entity_poly.type
_entity_poly.pdbx_seq_one_letter_code
_entity_poly.pdbx_strand_id
1 'polypeptide(L)'
;MKRVLSVAAALFCLAACSPEQGDAVSKAASDTVQTLTSMDGKISISVHNSHFTDIIADSARHPKNVPASNLILLQHDPEARITIYVANNGPAQTDAKTYFAELKTALQSDETQNVRVGIATDNRMNYQTDREDRQGTFNQYCIAIHEANIYTVCAYSHHASQKELSEVLKELSLSR
;
A
#
# COMPACT_ATOMS: atom_id res chain seq x y z
N MET A 1 -3.35 68.06 62.20
CA MET A 1 -4.64 68.78 62.06
C MET A 1 -5.46 68.18 60.99
N LYS A 2 -6.73 67.83 61.25
CA LYS A 2 -7.86 67.52 60.42
C LYS A 2 -7.67 66.34 59.38
N ARG A 3 -8.18 65.12 59.65
CA ARG A 3 -9.55 64.62 59.48
C ARG A 3 -10.11 64.98 58.09
N VAL A 4 -10.39 63.94 57.28
CA VAL A 4 -11.74 63.61 56.83
C VAL A 4 -11.79 62.19 56.28
N LEU A 5 -12.74 61.42 56.84
CA LEU A 5 -13.29 60.16 56.37
C LEU A 5 -14.04 60.37 55.00
N SER A 6 -14.03 59.42 54.19
CA SER A 6 -15.21 59.04 53.38
C SER A 6 -15.23 57.59 52.98
N VAL A 7 -16.34 56.98 53.32
CA VAL A 7 -16.84 55.65 53.14
C VAL A 7 -17.46 55.57 51.73
N ALA A 8 -17.44 54.44 51.12
CA ALA A 8 -18.41 53.76 50.28
C ALA A 8 -17.72 53.25 49.00
N ALA A 9 -17.97 52.16 48.48
CA ALA A 9 -19.00 51.15 48.39
C ALA A 9 -18.44 49.95 47.68
N ALA A 10 -18.75 48.79 48.21
CA ALA A 10 -18.48 47.53 47.57
C ALA A 10 -19.35 47.37 46.28
N LEU A 11 -18.75 47.05 45.16
CA LEU A 11 -19.45 46.41 44.06
C LEU A 11 -18.74 45.08 43.76
N PHE A 12 -19.40 44.02 44.14
CA PHE A 12 -19.10 42.66 43.74
C PHE A 12 -19.46 42.52 42.25
N CYS A 13 -18.48 42.44 41.38
CA CYS A 13 -18.68 41.89 40.05
C CYS A 13 -18.28 40.44 40.08
N LEU A 14 -19.27 39.56 40.16
CA LEU A 14 -19.17 38.14 39.84
C LEU A 14 -18.92 38.03 38.34
N ALA A 15 -17.65 37.95 37.95
CA ALA A 15 -17.29 37.52 36.65
C ALA A 15 -17.37 35.97 36.62
N ALA A 16 -18.45 35.47 36.06
CA ALA A 16 -18.59 34.08 35.68
C ALA A 16 -17.51 33.75 34.66
N CYS A 17 -16.47 33.04 35.07
CA CYS A 17 -15.59 32.33 34.15
C CYS A 17 -16.39 31.17 33.53
N SER A 18 -16.90 31.36 32.35
CA SER A 18 -17.29 30.25 31.48
C SER A 18 -16.00 29.52 31.04
N PRO A 19 -15.90 28.18 31.25
CA PRO A 19 -14.86 27.44 30.61
C PRO A 19 -15.20 27.45 29.09
N GLU A 20 -14.37 28.10 28.33
CA GLU A 20 -14.32 27.89 26.88
C GLU A 20 -14.03 26.40 26.65
N GLN A 21 -15.09 25.64 26.39
CA GLN A 21 -15.00 24.36 25.74
C GLN A 21 -14.41 24.63 24.35
N GLY A 22 -13.08 24.51 24.26
CA GLY A 22 -12.42 24.36 23.00
C GLY A 22 -12.98 23.09 22.35
N ASP A 23 -13.91 23.24 21.43
CA ASP A 23 -14.26 22.22 20.48
C ASP A 23 -12.98 21.88 19.70
N ALA A 24 -12.26 20.87 20.20
CA ALA A 24 -11.31 20.15 19.41
C ALA A 24 -12.14 19.48 18.29
N VAL A 25 -12.36 20.22 17.20
CA VAL A 25 -12.80 19.64 15.94
C VAL A 25 -11.72 18.64 15.57
N SER A 26 -11.92 17.40 15.98
CA SER A 26 -11.23 16.27 15.43
C SER A 26 -11.55 16.29 13.93
N LYS A 27 -10.63 16.87 13.15
CA LYS A 27 -10.65 16.79 11.71
C LYS A 27 -10.48 15.31 11.40
N ALA A 28 -11.60 14.60 11.27
CA ALA A 28 -11.60 13.25 10.74
C ALA A 28 -10.89 13.35 9.39
N ALA A 29 -9.68 12.81 9.31
CA ALA A 29 -8.98 12.69 8.05
C ALA A 29 -9.93 11.91 7.14
N SER A 30 -10.41 12.55 6.08
CA SER A 30 -11.24 11.86 5.10
C SER A 30 -10.36 10.79 4.48
N ASP A 31 -10.73 9.53 4.72
CA ASP A 31 -10.05 8.40 4.12
C ASP A 31 -10.22 8.51 2.60
N THR A 32 -9.14 8.86 1.91
CA THR A 32 -9.14 8.98 0.45
C THR A 32 -8.83 7.62 -0.14
N VAL A 33 -9.73 7.12 -0.97
CA VAL A 33 -9.57 5.84 -1.67
C VAL A 33 -9.22 6.11 -3.13
N GLN A 34 -8.13 5.51 -3.59
CA GLN A 34 -7.72 5.50 -4.99
C GLN A 34 -7.84 4.07 -5.52
N THR A 35 -8.46 3.89 -6.70
CA THR A 35 -8.53 2.58 -7.36
C THR A 35 -7.54 2.54 -8.53
N LEU A 36 -6.61 1.61 -8.47
CA LEU A 36 -5.64 1.32 -9.52
C LEU A 36 -6.18 0.16 -10.35
N THR A 37 -6.36 0.36 -11.66
CA THR A 37 -6.92 -0.67 -12.55
C THR A 37 -5.92 -1.02 -13.63
N SER A 38 -5.67 -2.32 -13.86
CA SER A 38 -4.82 -2.80 -14.93
C SER A 38 -5.37 -2.46 -16.32
N MET A 39 -4.50 -2.34 -17.32
CA MET A 39 -4.86 -1.95 -18.70
C MET A 39 -5.89 -2.87 -19.34
N ASP A 40 -5.91 -4.16 -18.96
CA ASP A 40 -6.90 -5.13 -19.43
C ASP A 40 -8.21 -5.12 -18.61
N GLY A 41 -8.29 -4.26 -17.59
CA GLY A 41 -9.46 -4.12 -16.70
C GLY A 41 -9.74 -5.30 -15.78
N LYS A 42 -8.83 -6.30 -15.71
CA LYS A 42 -9.06 -7.53 -14.93
C LYS A 42 -8.65 -7.42 -13.47
N ILE A 43 -7.64 -6.62 -13.17
CA ILE A 43 -7.12 -6.44 -11.81
C ILE A 43 -7.44 -5.02 -11.35
N SER A 44 -8.03 -4.90 -10.16
CA SER A 44 -8.23 -3.61 -9.47
C SER A 44 -7.71 -3.70 -8.05
N ILE A 45 -7.05 -2.64 -7.59
CA ILE A 45 -6.46 -2.52 -6.26
C ILE A 45 -6.97 -1.23 -5.65
N SER A 46 -7.72 -1.30 -4.54
CA SER A 46 -8.09 -0.11 -3.78
C SER A 46 -7.02 0.19 -2.75
N VAL A 47 -6.49 1.40 -2.81
CA VAL A 47 -5.45 1.89 -1.89
C VAL A 47 -5.97 3.10 -1.13
N HIS A 48 -5.63 3.17 0.15
CA HIS A 48 -6.12 4.19 1.07
C HIS A 48 -5.01 5.18 1.43
N ASN A 49 -5.37 6.46 1.49
CA ASN A 49 -4.47 7.56 1.90
C ASN A 49 -3.13 7.54 1.15
N SER A 50 -3.20 7.28 -0.16
CA SER A 50 -2.05 7.10 -1.05
C SER A 50 -2.21 7.94 -2.31
N HIS A 51 -1.06 8.27 -2.94
CA HIS A 51 -1.01 9.11 -4.15
C HIS A 51 -0.22 8.42 -5.26
N PHE A 52 -0.73 7.27 -5.73
CA PHE A 52 -0.12 6.53 -6.82
C PHE A 52 -0.28 7.25 -8.16
N THR A 53 0.79 7.33 -8.91
CA THR A 53 0.84 7.90 -10.28
C THR A 53 1.33 6.86 -11.26
N ASP A 54 0.79 6.90 -12.47
CA ASP A 54 1.19 5.99 -13.54
C ASP A 54 2.58 6.34 -14.04
N ILE A 55 3.45 5.34 -14.05
CA ILE A 55 4.83 5.45 -14.53
C ILE A 55 5.18 4.37 -15.58
N ILE A 56 4.17 3.72 -16.17
CA ILE A 56 4.39 2.61 -17.12
C ILE A 56 5.15 3.05 -18.39
N ALA A 57 5.06 4.33 -18.75
CA ALA A 57 5.81 4.88 -19.88
C ALA A 57 7.32 5.06 -19.58
N ASP A 58 7.73 5.05 -18.31
CA ASP A 58 9.13 5.17 -17.91
C ASP A 58 9.80 3.79 -17.86
N SER A 59 10.38 3.38 -18.98
CA SER A 59 11.03 2.06 -19.11
C SER A 59 12.22 1.85 -18.16
N ALA A 60 12.86 2.92 -17.67
CA ALA A 60 13.95 2.84 -16.71
C ALA A 60 13.47 2.33 -15.33
N ARG A 61 12.18 2.47 -15.04
CA ARG A 61 11.54 2.04 -13.80
C ARG A 61 10.84 0.68 -13.88
N HIS A 62 10.87 0.04 -15.05
CA HIS A 62 10.26 -1.29 -15.20
C HIS A 62 10.96 -2.32 -14.32
N PRO A 63 10.21 -3.24 -13.70
CA PRO A 63 10.78 -4.36 -12.98
C PRO A 63 11.66 -5.20 -13.91
N LYS A 64 12.91 -5.46 -13.51
CA LYS A 64 13.91 -6.10 -14.38
C LYS A 64 13.53 -7.52 -14.84
N ASN A 65 12.75 -8.22 -14.03
CA ASN A 65 12.37 -9.62 -14.28
C ASN A 65 10.99 -9.75 -14.94
N VAL A 66 10.40 -8.63 -15.39
CA VAL A 66 9.09 -8.62 -16.06
C VAL A 66 9.27 -8.11 -17.49
N PRO A 67 8.95 -8.91 -18.51
CA PRO A 67 8.94 -8.43 -19.88
C PRO A 67 8.00 -7.22 -20.01
N ALA A 68 8.43 -6.18 -20.71
CA ALA A 68 7.62 -4.97 -20.86
C ALA A 68 6.26 -5.25 -21.52
N SER A 69 6.18 -6.24 -22.41
CA SER A 69 4.93 -6.69 -23.04
C SER A 69 3.92 -7.31 -22.08
N ASN A 70 4.39 -7.79 -20.93
CA ASN A 70 3.54 -8.42 -19.92
C ASN A 70 3.08 -7.42 -18.86
N LEU A 71 3.73 -6.25 -18.77
CA LEU A 71 3.45 -5.23 -17.77
C LEU A 71 2.18 -4.47 -18.16
N ILE A 72 1.13 -4.59 -17.35
CA ILE A 72 -0.19 -4.00 -17.63
C ILE A 72 -0.63 -2.99 -16.55
N LEU A 73 0.19 -2.77 -15.53
CA LEU A 73 0.06 -1.68 -14.57
C LEU A 73 1.43 -1.44 -13.95
N LEU A 74 1.82 -0.19 -13.83
CA LEU A 74 2.99 0.23 -13.06
C LEU A 74 2.70 1.59 -12.43
N GLN A 75 2.55 1.61 -11.11
CA GLN A 75 2.16 2.78 -10.34
C GLN A 75 3.17 3.05 -9.23
N HIS A 76 3.44 4.31 -8.93
CA HIS A 76 4.38 4.70 -7.88
C HIS A 76 3.79 5.79 -6.99
N ASP A 77 3.89 5.58 -5.69
CA ASP A 77 3.62 6.59 -4.68
C ASP A 77 4.95 7.18 -4.19
N PRO A 78 5.25 8.46 -4.49
CA PRO A 78 6.51 9.09 -4.11
C PRO A 78 6.62 9.38 -2.61
N GLU A 79 5.50 9.52 -1.89
CA GLU A 79 5.49 9.78 -0.46
C GLU A 79 5.75 8.50 0.33
N ALA A 80 4.98 7.44 0.03
CA ALA A 80 5.18 6.12 0.62
C ALA A 80 6.42 5.42 0.07
N ARG A 81 6.96 5.85 -1.08
CA ARG A 81 8.05 5.23 -1.82
C ARG A 81 7.78 3.77 -2.15
N ILE A 82 6.52 3.48 -2.48
CA ILE A 82 6.05 2.16 -2.86
C ILE A 82 5.78 2.15 -4.36
N THR A 83 6.16 1.08 -5.02
CA THR A 83 5.80 0.83 -6.42
C THR A 83 4.95 -0.42 -6.48
N ILE A 84 3.85 -0.37 -7.24
CA ILE A 84 2.96 -1.50 -7.52
C ILE A 84 3.04 -1.81 -9.01
N TYR A 85 3.13 -3.09 -9.36
CA TYR A 85 2.96 -3.51 -10.73
C TYR A 85 2.03 -4.72 -10.85
N VAL A 86 1.42 -4.84 -12.03
CA VAL A 86 0.69 -6.03 -12.47
C VAL A 86 1.29 -6.51 -13.78
N ALA A 87 1.63 -7.79 -13.81
CA ALA A 87 2.05 -8.48 -15.03
C ALA A 87 1.03 -9.55 -15.42
N ASN A 88 0.65 -9.59 -16.70
CA ASN A 88 -0.11 -10.68 -17.29
C ASN A 88 0.89 -11.64 -17.97
N ASN A 89 1.07 -12.82 -17.40
CA ASN A 89 2.03 -13.83 -17.87
C ASN A 89 1.45 -14.75 -18.95
N GLY A 90 0.29 -14.40 -19.48
CA GLY A 90 -0.38 -15.15 -20.54
C GLY A 90 -1.33 -16.24 -20.03
N PRO A 91 -1.87 -17.07 -20.94
CA PRO A 91 -2.84 -18.10 -20.61
C PRO A 91 -2.27 -19.15 -19.66
N ALA A 92 -3.10 -19.62 -18.73
CA ALA A 92 -2.75 -20.73 -17.84
C ALA A 92 -2.58 -22.02 -18.69
N GLN A 93 -1.46 -22.70 -18.49
CA GLN A 93 -1.10 -23.93 -19.21
C GLN A 93 -1.33 -25.20 -18.38
N THR A 94 -1.39 -25.04 -17.04
CA THR A 94 -1.60 -26.10 -16.07
C THR A 94 -2.70 -25.71 -15.10
N ASP A 95 -3.15 -26.63 -14.27
CA ASP A 95 -4.07 -26.31 -13.15
C ASP A 95 -3.36 -25.49 -12.05
N ALA A 96 -4.15 -24.80 -11.23
CA ALA A 96 -3.65 -23.91 -10.20
C ALA A 96 -2.72 -24.59 -9.20
N LYS A 97 -3.04 -25.84 -8.80
CA LYS A 97 -2.24 -26.58 -7.82
C LYS A 97 -0.85 -26.88 -8.37
N THR A 98 -0.78 -27.34 -9.60
CA THR A 98 0.49 -27.63 -10.32
C THR A 98 1.29 -26.33 -10.47
N TYR A 99 0.66 -25.26 -10.99
CA TYR A 99 1.31 -23.97 -11.14
C TYR A 99 1.91 -23.42 -9.84
N PHE A 100 1.15 -23.42 -8.74
CA PHE A 100 1.65 -22.90 -7.47
C PHE A 100 2.73 -23.77 -6.85
N ALA A 101 2.71 -25.10 -7.08
CA ALA A 101 3.79 -25.98 -6.63
C ALA A 101 5.10 -25.68 -7.39
N GLU A 102 5.03 -25.50 -8.69
CA GLU A 102 6.17 -25.14 -9.53
C GLU A 102 6.71 -23.74 -9.19
N LEU A 103 5.82 -22.75 -9.03
CA LEU A 103 6.20 -21.39 -8.63
C LEU A 103 6.89 -21.39 -7.26
N LYS A 104 6.34 -22.10 -6.28
CA LYS A 104 6.97 -22.24 -4.96
C LYS A 104 8.38 -22.84 -5.05
N THR A 105 8.55 -23.90 -5.84
CA THR A 105 9.86 -24.53 -6.06
C THR A 105 10.84 -23.55 -6.70
N ALA A 106 10.41 -22.83 -7.74
CA ALA A 106 11.23 -21.85 -8.43
C ALA A 106 11.66 -20.71 -7.50
N LEU A 107 10.72 -20.17 -6.70
CA LEU A 107 11.01 -19.12 -5.74
C LEU A 107 12.01 -19.57 -4.67
N GLN A 108 11.86 -20.77 -4.15
CA GLN A 108 12.73 -21.31 -3.09
C GLN A 108 14.11 -21.75 -3.59
N SER A 109 14.29 -21.95 -4.90
CA SER A 109 15.59 -22.25 -5.51
C SER A 109 16.45 -21.01 -5.80
N ASP A 110 15.91 -19.80 -5.65
CA ASP A 110 16.64 -18.55 -5.85
C ASP A 110 17.40 -18.17 -4.56
N GLU A 111 18.70 -18.51 -4.53
CA GLU A 111 19.58 -18.22 -3.40
C GLU A 111 19.96 -16.73 -3.26
N THR A 112 19.57 -15.89 -4.22
CA THR A 112 19.93 -14.45 -4.22
C THR A 112 19.00 -13.61 -3.35
N GLN A 113 17.91 -14.20 -2.82
CA GLN A 113 16.91 -13.54 -2.01
C GLN A 113 16.34 -14.46 -0.94
N ASN A 114 15.88 -13.86 0.17
CA ASN A 114 15.10 -14.58 1.17
C ASN A 114 13.65 -14.67 0.71
N VAL A 115 13.11 -15.88 0.64
CA VAL A 115 11.74 -16.12 0.17
C VAL A 115 10.88 -16.73 1.28
N ARG A 116 9.70 -16.14 1.48
CA ARG A 116 8.65 -16.70 2.33
C ARG A 116 7.39 -16.87 1.50
N VAL A 117 6.93 -18.08 1.36
CA VAL A 117 5.72 -18.42 0.60
C VAL A 117 4.58 -18.64 1.58
N GLY A 118 3.46 -17.93 1.36
CA GLY A 118 2.23 -18.10 2.11
C GLY A 118 1.42 -19.32 1.67
N ILE A 119 0.22 -19.44 2.22
CA ILE A 119 -0.70 -20.52 1.87
C ILE A 119 -1.34 -20.21 0.51
N ALA A 120 -1.32 -21.19 -0.40
CA ALA A 120 -2.07 -21.11 -1.63
C ALA A 120 -3.56 -21.39 -1.37
N THR A 121 -4.42 -20.61 -1.98
CA THR A 121 -5.85 -20.89 -2.14
C THR A 121 -6.12 -21.52 -3.52
N ASP A 122 -7.37 -21.71 -3.88
CA ASP A 122 -7.74 -22.31 -5.18
C ASP A 122 -7.17 -21.56 -6.38
N ASN A 123 -7.06 -20.22 -6.27
CA ASN A 123 -6.62 -19.38 -7.39
C ASN A 123 -5.60 -18.30 -7.02
N ARG A 124 -5.08 -18.28 -5.80
CA ARG A 124 -4.10 -17.26 -5.35
C ARG A 124 -3.04 -17.88 -4.46
N MET A 125 -1.81 -17.40 -4.61
CA MET A 125 -0.70 -17.67 -3.71
C MET A 125 0.04 -16.36 -3.46
N ASN A 126 0.21 -15.99 -2.18
CA ASN A 126 1.05 -14.86 -1.82
C ASN A 126 2.46 -15.32 -1.44
N TYR A 127 3.44 -14.46 -1.73
CA TYR A 127 4.82 -14.65 -1.31
C TYR A 127 5.50 -13.31 -1.09
N GLN A 128 6.53 -13.34 -0.30
CA GLN A 128 7.34 -12.18 -0.01
C GLN A 128 8.81 -12.52 -0.20
N THR A 129 9.57 -11.56 -0.70
CA THR A 129 11.00 -11.67 -0.88
C THR A 129 11.70 -10.45 -0.32
N ASP A 130 12.89 -10.64 0.20
CA ASP A 130 13.80 -9.56 0.54
C ASP A 130 15.21 -9.91 0.10
N ARG A 131 15.96 -8.90 -0.30
CA ARG A 131 17.37 -9.00 -0.66
C ARG A 131 18.10 -7.71 -0.32
N GLU A 132 19.37 -7.82 -0.03
CA GLU A 132 20.24 -6.66 0.12
C GLU A 132 20.79 -6.22 -1.24
N ASP A 133 20.75 -4.92 -1.49
CA ASP A 133 21.43 -4.31 -2.63
C ASP A 133 22.16 -3.02 -2.21
N ARG A 134 22.64 -2.23 -3.18
CA ARG A 134 23.41 -1.00 -2.88
C ARG A 134 22.59 0.10 -2.21
N GLN A 135 21.27 0.02 -2.26
CA GLN A 135 20.34 0.99 -1.67
C GLN A 135 19.79 0.52 -0.32
N GLY A 136 20.18 -0.68 0.14
CA GLY A 136 19.71 -1.32 1.37
C GLY A 136 18.79 -2.51 1.09
N THR A 137 17.96 -2.84 2.07
CA THR A 137 17.02 -3.97 1.95
C THR A 137 15.92 -3.66 0.95
N PHE A 138 15.85 -4.43 -0.13
CA PHE A 138 14.75 -4.37 -1.10
C PHE A 138 13.68 -5.36 -0.69
N ASN A 139 12.52 -4.86 -0.26
CA ASN A 139 11.36 -5.65 0.12
C ASN A 139 10.37 -5.76 -1.03
N GLN A 140 9.80 -6.94 -1.23
CA GLN A 140 8.75 -7.18 -2.21
C GLN A 140 7.69 -8.14 -1.66
N TYR A 141 6.42 -7.79 -1.82
CA TYR A 141 5.27 -8.65 -1.52
C TYR A 141 4.47 -8.87 -2.79
N CYS A 142 4.17 -10.13 -3.10
CA CYS A 142 3.51 -10.51 -4.34
C CYS A 142 2.31 -11.43 -4.12
N ILE A 143 1.37 -11.35 -5.03
CA ILE A 143 0.23 -12.25 -5.16
C ILE A 143 0.24 -12.81 -6.58
N ALA A 144 0.47 -14.11 -6.71
CA ALA A 144 0.27 -14.86 -7.94
C ALA A 144 -1.21 -15.27 -8.03
N ILE A 145 -1.82 -15.06 -9.18
CA ILE A 145 -3.23 -15.34 -9.43
C ILE A 145 -3.33 -16.26 -10.64
N HIS A 146 -4.06 -17.35 -10.47
CA HIS A 146 -4.33 -18.33 -11.51
C HIS A 146 -5.81 -18.27 -11.91
N GLU A 147 -6.05 -17.79 -13.11
CA GLU A 147 -7.37 -17.73 -13.78
C GLU A 147 -7.22 -18.22 -15.22
N ALA A 148 -8.02 -17.74 -16.17
CA ALA A 148 -7.79 -18.00 -17.59
C ALA A 148 -6.38 -17.53 -18.02
N ASN A 149 -5.89 -16.44 -17.43
CA ASN A 149 -4.50 -16.00 -17.51
C ASN A 149 -3.84 -16.07 -16.13
N ILE A 150 -2.53 -16.14 -16.14
CA ILE A 150 -1.70 -16.02 -14.94
C ILE A 150 -1.33 -14.57 -14.74
N TYR A 151 -1.62 -14.03 -13.55
CA TYR A 151 -1.21 -12.67 -13.18
C TYR A 151 -0.23 -12.72 -12.01
N THR A 152 0.70 -11.77 -12.02
CA THR A 152 1.56 -11.46 -10.87
C THR A 152 1.32 -10.02 -10.48
N VAL A 153 0.89 -9.81 -9.25
CA VAL A 153 0.66 -8.48 -8.65
C VAL A 153 1.65 -8.29 -7.54
N CYS A 154 2.51 -7.28 -7.63
CA CYS A 154 3.54 -7.03 -6.62
C CYS A 154 3.56 -5.58 -6.17
N ALA A 155 3.85 -5.39 -4.89
CA ALA A 155 4.29 -4.12 -4.31
C ALA A 155 5.74 -4.27 -3.82
N TYR A 156 6.57 -3.25 -4.05
CA TYR A 156 7.96 -3.28 -3.62
C TYR A 156 8.49 -1.91 -3.19
N SER A 157 9.52 -1.93 -2.33
CA SER A 157 10.16 -0.73 -1.81
C SER A 157 11.50 -1.06 -1.14
N HIS A 158 12.41 -0.06 -1.07
CA HIS A 158 13.58 -0.08 -0.18
C HIS A 158 13.28 0.56 1.20
N HIS A 159 12.07 1.10 1.40
CA HIS A 159 11.73 1.89 2.58
C HIS A 159 10.56 1.30 3.36
N ALA A 160 9.61 0.68 2.67
CA ALA A 160 8.45 0.07 3.28
C ALA A 160 8.75 -1.36 3.76
N SER A 161 8.17 -1.73 4.89
CA SER A 161 8.22 -3.08 5.43
C SER A 161 7.33 -4.04 4.63
N GLN A 162 7.56 -5.35 4.79
CA GLN A 162 6.71 -6.39 4.20
C GLN A 162 5.23 -6.26 4.62
N LYS A 163 4.99 -5.80 5.86
CA LYS A 163 3.63 -5.56 6.36
C LYS A 163 2.94 -4.43 5.59
N GLU A 164 3.61 -3.29 5.41
CA GLU A 164 3.07 -2.17 4.65
C GLU A 164 2.81 -2.55 3.19
N LEU A 165 3.72 -3.30 2.55
CA LEU A 165 3.52 -3.80 1.20
C LEU A 165 2.33 -4.75 1.09
N SER A 166 2.11 -5.61 2.09
CA SER A 166 0.95 -6.50 2.11
C SER A 166 -0.37 -5.76 2.31
N GLU A 167 -0.39 -4.71 3.13
CA GLU A 167 -1.59 -3.88 3.36
C GLU A 167 -2.00 -3.14 2.08
N VAL A 168 -1.04 -2.63 1.30
CA VAL A 168 -1.32 -1.95 0.03
C VAL A 168 -2.01 -2.87 -1.00
N LEU A 169 -1.73 -4.18 -0.97
CA LEU A 169 -2.36 -5.16 -1.86
C LEU A 169 -3.58 -5.89 -1.25
N LYS A 170 -4.00 -5.51 -0.05
CA LYS A 170 -5.06 -6.21 0.69
C LYS A 170 -6.41 -6.20 -0.03
N GLU A 171 -6.76 -5.08 -0.64
CA GLU A 171 -8.02 -4.90 -1.35
C GLU A 171 -7.87 -5.11 -2.87
N LEU A 172 -7.18 -6.21 -3.24
CA LEU A 172 -7.06 -6.65 -4.61
C LEU A 172 -8.31 -7.42 -5.03
N SER A 173 -8.92 -7.02 -6.13
CA SER A 173 -10.09 -7.63 -6.73
C SER A 173 -9.84 -8.04 -8.20
N LEU A 174 -10.58 -9.06 -8.63
CA LEU A 174 -10.62 -9.56 -9.99
C LEU A 174 -11.98 -9.22 -10.61
N SER A 175 -11.96 -8.56 -11.78
CA SER A 175 -13.16 -8.39 -12.60
C SER A 175 -13.42 -9.68 -13.37
N ARG A 176 -14.62 -10.22 -13.22
CA ARG A 176 -15.07 -11.40 -13.95
C ARG A 176 -15.49 -11.07 -15.38
#